data_cefc7c77a1aaa5593eede3f106b3e16f
#
_entry.id   cefc7c77a1aaa5593eede3f106b3e16f
#
_cell.length_a   1.000
_cell.length_b   1.000
_cell.length_c   1.000
_cell.angle_alpha   90.00
_cell.angle_beta   90.00
_cell.angle_gamma   90.00
#
_symmetry.space_group_name_H-M   'P 1'
#
loop_
_entity.id
_entity.type
_entity.pdbx_description
1 polymer ?
#
loop_
_entity_poly.entity_id
_entity_poly.type
_entity_poly.pdbx_seq_one_letter_code
_entity_poly.pdbx_strand_id
1 'polypeptide(L)'
;VYGHQNVESCDEDQPKHPLSPYGAAKLSIEHYLYAYAACYGMKSLALRYGNVYGPRQNPHGEAGVVAIFLSKMLSGQQPIINGSGTQTRDYIYIDDVVRANIRALHTDYTGAVNVTTDRETSVLEIVDALEASTQLPCARVHRPALPGEPMRGRYNNARARRELGWHPQVTLNEGIERTVAWERERGKST
;
A
#
# COMPACT_ATOMS: atom_id res chain seq x y z
N VAL A 1 -6.87 -4.39 8.28
CA VAL A 1 -8.16 -4.87 8.82
C VAL A 1 -8.20 -6.38 9.01
N TYR A 2 -7.52 -7.16 8.18
CA TYR A 2 -7.61 -8.64 8.17
C TYR A 2 -6.83 -9.33 9.31
N GLY A 3 -5.73 -8.73 9.79
CA GLY A 3 -4.83 -9.38 10.76
C GLY A 3 -3.92 -10.42 10.13
N HIS A 4 -3.59 -11.48 10.86
CA HIS A 4 -2.84 -12.60 10.31
C HIS A 4 -3.66 -13.34 9.25
N GLN A 5 -3.01 -13.63 8.13
CA GLN A 5 -3.62 -14.30 6.99
C GLN A 5 -3.06 -15.72 6.89
N ASN A 6 -3.96 -16.71 6.90
CA ASN A 6 -3.62 -18.13 6.72
C ASN A 6 -3.93 -18.59 5.27
N VAL A 7 -4.11 -17.64 4.35
CA VAL A 7 -4.44 -17.88 2.93
C VAL A 7 -3.36 -17.27 2.05
N GLU A 8 -3.19 -17.79 0.85
CA GLU A 8 -2.20 -17.30 -0.10
C GLU A 8 -2.50 -15.86 -0.57
N SER A 9 -3.78 -15.55 -0.80
CA SER A 9 -4.26 -14.22 -1.18
C SER A 9 -5.58 -13.94 -0.44
N CYS A 10 -5.66 -12.81 0.26
CA CYS A 10 -6.79 -12.48 1.14
C CYS A 10 -7.86 -11.71 0.38
N ASP A 11 -9.06 -12.28 0.25
CA ASP A 11 -10.23 -11.60 -0.29
C ASP A 11 -11.02 -10.85 0.81
N GLU A 12 -12.05 -10.10 0.39
CA GLU A 12 -12.85 -9.27 1.28
C GLU A 12 -13.76 -10.05 2.24
N ASP A 13 -13.99 -11.34 1.98
CA ASP A 13 -14.85 -12.20 2.82
C ASP A 13 -14.09 -12.85 3.98
N GLN A 14 -12.76 -12.81 3.93
CA GLN A 14 -11.92 -13.31 5.03
C GLN A 14 -12.25 -12.63 6.37
N PRO A 15 -12.07 -13.36 7.49
CA PRO A 15 -12.27 -12.79 8.83
C PRO A 15 -11.45 -11.52 9.05
N LYS A 16 -12.01 -10.56 9.78
CA LYS A 16 -11.39 -9.28 10.12
C LYS A 16 -10.96 -9.30 11.59
N HIS A 17 -9.68 -9.56 11.81
CA HIS A 17 -9.07 -9.62 13.14
C HIS A 17 -7.86 -8.66 13.21
N PRO A 18 -8.11 -7.34 13.25
CA PRO A 18 -7.02 -6.36 13.26
C PRO A 18 -6.11 -6.53 14.47
N LEU A 19 -4.80 -6.48 14.25
CA LEU A 19 -3.76 -6.69 15.27
C LEU A 19 -3.20 -5.38 15.83
N SER A 20 -3.76 -4.23 15.43
CA SER A 20 -3.31 -2.92 15.89
C SER A 20 -4.50 -1.98 16.10
N PRO A 21 -4.34 -0.96 16.97
CA PRO A 21 -5.33 0.10 17.13
C PRO A 21 -5.68 0.80 15.80
N TYR A 22 -4.69 1.01 14.93
CA TYR A 22 -4.89 1.53 13.59
C TYR A 22 -5.83 0.63 12.77
N GLY A 23 -5.53 -0.66 12.69
CA GLY A 23 -6.37 -1.63 11.96
C GLY A 23 -7.79 -1.70 12.53
N ALA A 24 -7.94 -1.67 13.85
CA ALA A 24 -9.25 -1.64 14.52
C ALA A 24 -10.03 -0.36 14.17
N ALA A 25 -9.38 0.80 14.20
CA ALA A 25 -10.01 2.06 13.80
C ALA A 25 -10.47 2.04 12.34
N LYS A 26 -9.66 1.48 11.42
CA LYS A 26 -10.05 1.35 10.01
C LYS A 26 -11.24 0.41 9.80
N LEU A 27 -11.30 -0.71 10.55
CA LEU A 27 -12.45 -1.59 10.51
C LEU A 27 -13.72 -0.94 11.10
N SER A 28 -13.57 -0.16 12.17
CA SER A 28 -14.70 0.58 12.77
C SER A 28 -15.36 1.53 11.78
N ILE A 29 -14.60 2.16 10.88
CA ILE A 29 -15.16 3.02 9.82
C ILE A 29 -16.12 2.20 8.93
N GLU A 30 -15.78 0.98 8.57
CA GLU A 30 -16.66 0.13 7.74
C GLU A 30 -17.96 -0.22 8.47
N HIS A 31 -17.91 -0.47 9.80
CA HIS A 31 -19.10 -0.67 10.61
C HIS A 31 -19.98 0.58 10.69
N TYR A 32 -19.38 1.78 10.80
CA TYR A 32 -20.14 3.03 10.70
C TYR A 32 -20.80 3.20 9.34
N LEU A 33 -20.07 2.95 8.25
CA LEU A 33 -20.64 3.01 6.89
C LEU A 33 -21.84 2.07 6.73
N TYR A 34 -21.75 0.85 7.26
CA TYR A 34 -22.85 -0.11 7.28
C TYR A 34 -24.06 0.40 8.08
N ALA A 35 -23.81 0.94 9.29
CA ALA A 35 -24.87 1.49 10.14
C ALA A 35 -25.59 2.68 9.45
N TYR A 36 -24.83 3.60 8.83
CA TYR A 36 -25.39 4.72 8.08
C TYR A 36 -26.20 4.24 6.85
N ALA A 37 -25.74 3.21 6.18
CA ALA A 37 -26.49 2.60 5.09
C ALA A 37 -27.82 2.03 5.59
N ALA A 38 -27.81 1.29 6.70
CA ALA A 38 -29.00 0.67 7.27
C ALA A 38 -30.01 1.70 7.82
N CYS A 39 -29.54 2.76 8.49
CA CYS A 39 -30.39 3.73 9.13
C CYS A 39 -30.92 4.82 8.17
N TYR A 40 -30.11 5.19 7.17
CA TYR A 40 -30.36 6.37 6.34
C TYR A 40 -30.37 6.10 4.84
N GLY A 41 -30.19 4.84 4.42
CA GLY A 41 -30.14 4.47 2.99
C GLY A 41 -28.89 5.03 2.26
N MET A 42 -27.82 5.40 3.01
CA MET A 42 -26.62 5.95 2.43
C MET A 42 -25.86 4.89 1.63
N LYS A 43 -25.58 5.17 0.36
CA LYS A 43 -24.69 4.32 -0.45
C LYS A 43 -23.24 4.61 -0.06
N SER A 44 -22.46 3.57 0.25
CA SER A 44 -21.05 3.72 0.63
C SER A 44 -20.22 2.54 0.15
N LEU A 45 -18.97 2.80 -0.17
CA LEU A 45 -18.00 1.80 -0.59
C LEU A 45 -16.66 2.03 0.13
N ALA A 46 -16.21 1.05 0.88
CA ALA A 46 -14.91 1.06 1.51
C ALA A 46 -13.84 0.55 0.54
N LEU A 47 -12.86 1.39 0.21
CA LEU A 47 -11.70 1.00 -0.59
C LEU A 47 -10.56 0.61 0.34
N ARG A 48 -10.22 -0.68 0.41
CA ARG A 48 -9.12 -1.22 1.21
C ARG A 48 -7.84 -1.21 0.38
N TYR A 49 -7.03 -0.18 0.57
CA TYR A 49 -5.78 -0.03 -0.18
C TYR A 49 -4.70 -0.97 0.33
N GLY A 50 -3.87 -1.49 -0.60
CA GLY A 50 -2.55 -2.02 -0.28
C GLY A 50 -1.62 -0.92 0.23
N ASN A 51 -0.32 -1.18 0.22
CA ASN A 51 0.69 -0.20 0.62
C ASN A 51 0.88 0.83 -0.52
N VAL A 52 0.16 1.94 -0.41
CA VAL A 52 0.21 3.01 -1.42
C VAL A 52 1.57 3.67 -1.42
N TYR A 53 2.15 3.89 -2.60
CA TYR A 53 3.38 4.66 -2.78
C TYR A 53 3.30 5.54 -4.03
N GLY A 54 4.15 6.55 -4.11
CA GLY A 54 4.20 7.46 -5.25
C GLY A 54 4.58 8.88 -4.88
N PRO A 55 4.55 9.80 -5.86
CA PRO A 55 4.82 11.22 -5.68
C PRO A 55 4.03 11.85 -4.52
N ARG A 56 4.64 12.81 -3.84
CA ARG A 56 4.06 13.58 -2.72
C ARG A 56 3.86 12.79 -1.42
N GLN A 57 4.28 11.53 -1.33
CA GLN A 57 4.24 10.82 -0.05
C GLN A 57 5.27 11.43 0.90
N ASN A 58 4.82 11.86 2.09
CA ASN A 58 5.71 12.42 3.10
C ASN A 58 6.60 11.29 3.67
N PRO A 59 7.94 11.41 3.65
CA PRO A 59 8.84 10.39 4.20
C PRO A 59 8.93 10.40 5.74
N HIS A 60 8.24 11.34 6.41
CA HIS A 60 8.27 11.49 7.87
C HIS A 60 6.99 10.97 8.53
N GLY A 61 7.09 10.50 9.77
CA GLY A 61 5.96 9.95 10.53
C GLY A 61 5.60 8.53 10.12
N GLU A 62 4.33 8.24 9.90
CA GLU A 62 3.82 6.92 9.47
C GLU A 62 4.01 6.70 7.95
N ALA A 63 5.20 6.97 7.45
CA ALA A 63 5.50 6.89 6.02
C ALA A 63 5.72 5.44 5.54
N GLY A 64 5.39 5.21 4.27
CA GLY A 64 5.70 3.94 3.61
C GLY A 64 7.20 3.78 3.33
N VAL A 65 7.67 2.53 3.29
CA VAL A 65 9.09 2.17 3.11
C VAL A 65 9.70 2.80 1.84
N VAL A 66 8.94 2.90 0.76
CA VAL A 66 9.41 3.51 -0.51
C VAL A 66 9.82 4.97 -0.30
N ALA A 67 8.96 5.79 0.32
CA ALA A 67 9.25 7.20 0.56
C ALA A 67 10.42 7.39 1.54
N ILE A 68 10.47 6.59 2.63
CA ILE A 68 11.54 6.64 3.62
C ILE A 68 12.89 6.29 2.98
N PHE A 69 12.94 5.19 2.23
CA PHE A 69 14.18 4.70 1.64
C PHE A 69 14.68 5.64 0.54
N LEU A 70 13.78 6.07 -0.35
CA LEU A 70 14.13 7.02 -1.40
C LEU A 70 14.68 8.34 -0.83
N SER A 71 14.00 8.93 0.17
CA SER A 71 14.45 10.16 0.82
C SER A 71 15.86 10.02 1.42
N LYS A 72 16.13 8.89 2.10
CA LYS A 72 17.47 8.60 2.67
C LYS A 72 18.52 8.44 1.57
N MET A 73 18.25 7.65 0.55
CA MET A 73 19.20 7.43 -0.55
C MET A 73 19.55 8.75 -1.26
N LEU A 74 18.55 9.59 -1.56
CA LEU A 74 18.79 10.88 -2.22
C LEU A 74 19.53 11.88 -1.33
N SER A 75 19.45 11.75 0.00
CA SER A 75 20.23 12.56 0.96
C SER A 75 21.59 11.96 1.33
N GLY A 76 22.03 10.90 0.65
CA GLY A 76 23.31 10.21 0.94
C GLY A 76 23.31 9.39 2.22
N GLN A 77 22.13 9.16 2.83
CA GLN A 77 21.97 8.32 4.00
C GLN A 77 21.62 6.89 3.60
N GLN A 78 21.98 5.93 4.46
CA GLN A 78 21.62 4.53 4.22
C GLN A 78 20.28 4.19 4.86
N PRO A 79 19.34 3.59 4.10
CA PRO A 79 18.13 3.00 4.65
C PRO A 79 18.47 1.88 5.64
N ILE A 80 17.62 1.73 6.67
CA ILE A 80 17.75 0.64 7.64
C ILE A 80 16.57 -0.32 7.42
N ILE A 81 16.89 -1.59 7.19
CA ILE A 81 15.93 -2.68 6.97
C ILE A 81 15.60 -3.31 8.31
N ASN A 82 14.32 -3.38 8.68
CA ASN A 82 13.87 -4.11 9.85
C ASN A 82 13.84 -5.61 9.54
N GLY A 83 14.40 -6.44 10.42
CA GLY A 83 14.48 -7.89 10.21
C GLY A 83 15.33 -8.26 9.00
N SER A 84 14.96 -9.36 8.34
CA SER A 84 15.66 -9.89 7.15
C SER A 84 15.38 -9.11 5.86
N GLY A 85 14.30 -8.31 5.83
CA GLY A 85 13.83 -7.65 4.61
C GLY A 85 13.00 -8.56 3.68
N THR A 86 12.76 -9.82 4.09
CA THR A 86 11.94 -10.78 3.31
C THR A 86 10.44 -10.66 3.59
N GLN A 87 10.05 -9.85 4.58
CA GLN A 87 8.64 -9.55 4.81
C GLN A 87 8.03 -8.88 3.58
N THR A 88 6.84 -9.35 3.19
CA THR A 88 6.17 -8.89 1.97
C THR A 88 4.95 -8.02 2.25
N ARG A 89 4.67 -7.11 1.34
CA ARG A 89 3.45 -6.30 1.29
C ARG A 89 2.96 -6.21 -0.15
N ASP A 90 1.69 -5.87 -0.29
CA ASP A 90 1.11 -5.52 -1.58
C ASP A 90 1.28 -4.00 -1.80
N TYR A 91 2.21 -3.62 -2.66
CA TYR A 91 2.48 -2.22 -2.99
C TYR A 91 1.71 -1.79 -4.22
N ILE A 92 1.01 -0.67 -4.11
CA ILE A 92 0.20 -0.12 -5.19
C ILE A 92 0.57 1.34 -5.47
N TYR A 93 0.74 1.67 -6.76
CA TYR A 93 1.08 3.02 -7.17
C TYR A 93 -0.11 3.97 -7.05
N ILE A 94 0.14 5.22 -6.68
CA ILE A 94 -0.88 6.23 -6.36
C ILE A 94 -1.88 6.44 -7.50
N ASP A 95 -1.46 6.43 -8.78
CA ASP A 95 -2.38 6.64 -9.91
C ASP A 95 -3.40 5.50 -10.04
N ASP A 96 -3.04 4.28 -9.69
CA ASP A 96 -3.96 3.15 -9.64
C ASP A 96 -5.03 3.35 -8.56
N VAL A 97 -4.62 3.88 -7.40
CA VAL A 97 -5.54 4.24 -6.31
C VAL A 97 -6.46 5.38 -6.73
N VAL A 98 -5.94 6.42 -7.39
CA VAL A 98 -6.77 7.51 -7.92
C VAL A 98 -7.81 6.99 -8.91
N ARG A 99 -7.43 6.11 -9.83
CA ARG A 99 -8.38 5.48 -10.77
C ARG A 99 -9.45 4.67 -10.05
N ALA A 100 -9.09 3.94 -8.99
CA ALA A 100 -10.08 3.19 -8.19
C ALA A 100 -11.08 4.13 -7.51
N ASN A 101 -10.63 5.25 -6.95
CA ASN A 101 -11.51 6.26 -6.37
C ASN A 101 -12.47 6.85 -7.40
N ILE A 102 -11.99 7.19 -8.60
CA ILE A 102 -12.85 7.71 -9.68
C ILE A 102 -13.90 6.66 -10.07
N ARG A 103 -13.52 5.38 -10.21
CA ARG A 103 -14.46 4.30 -10.50
C ARG A 103 -15.49 4.12 -9.39
N ALA A 104 -15.06 4.24 -8.13
CA ALA A 104 -15.95 4.12 -6.97
C ALA A 104 -17.05 5.19 -6.93
N LEU A 105 -16.81 6.39 -7.49
CA LEU A 105 -17.82 7.45 -7.59
C LEU A 105 -18.94 7.13 -8.59
N HIS A 106 -18.71 6.18 -9.50
CA HIS A 106 -19.62 5.85 -10.59
C HIS A 106 -20.23 4.43 -10.48
N THR A 107 -20.04 3.75 -9.34
CA THR A 107 -20.65 2.43 -9.11
C THR A 107 -21.85 2.53 -8.18
N ASP A 108 -22.79 1.62 -8.38
CA ASP A 108 -23.89 1.39 -7.43
C ASP A 108 -23.56 0.30 -6.38
N TYR A 109 -22.38 -0.33 -6.50
CA TYR A 109 -21.92 -1.34 -5.55
C TYR A 109 -21.68 -0.72 -4.17
N THR A 110 -22.18 -1.38 -3.13
CA THR A 110 -21.99 -1.02 -1.73
C THR A 110 -21.24 -2.14 -1.00
N GLY A 111 -20.38 -1.79 -0.06
CA GLY A 111 -19.59 -2.77 0.71
C GLY A 111 -18.13 -2.43 0.78
N ALA A 112 -17.25 -3.41 0.55
CA ALA A 112 -15.79 -3.21 0.56
C ALA A 112 -15.14 -3.88 -0.64
N VAL A 113 -14.05 -3.29 -1.17
CA VAL A 113 -13.21 -3.86 -2.21
C VAL A 113 -11.72 -3.64 -1.89
N ASN A 114 -10.90 -4.63 -2.18
CA ASN A 114 -9.44 -4.50 -2.11
C ASN A 114 -8.93 -3.78 -3.37
N VAL A 115 -8.24 -2.68 -3.17
CA VAL A 115 -7.54 -1.91 -4.21
C VAL A 115 -6.05 -2.19 -4.08
N THR A 116 -5.60 -3.26 -4.73
CA THR A 116 -4.31 -3.91 -4.53
C THR A 116 -3.80 -4.49 -5.84
N THR A 117 -2.54 -4.88 -5.88
CA THR A 117 -1.94 -5.50 -7.06
C THR A 117 -2.13 -7.02 -7.10
N ASP A 118 -2.54 -7.63 -5.97
CA ASP A 118 -2.56 -9.08 -5.74
C ASP A 118 -1.16 -9.70 -5.91
N ARG A 119 -0.11 -8.93 -5.55
CA ARG A 119 1.28 -9.36 -5.62
C ARG A 119 1.98 -9.10 -4.28
N GLU A 120 2.75 -10.09 -3.85
CA GLU A 120 3.71 -9.91 -2.75
C GLU A 120 4.98 -9.27 -3.29
N THR A 121 5.45 -8.24 -2.60
CA THR A 121 6.74 -7.60 -2.86
C THR A 121 7.48 -7.46 -1.53
N SER A 122 8.70 -7.95 -1.46
CA SER A 122 9.54 -7.87 -0.26
C SER A 122 10.18 -6.48 -0.12
N VAL A 123 10.65 -6.18 1.08
CA VAL A 123 11.45 -4.95 1.31
C VAL A 123 12.74 -4.98 0.51
N LEU A 124 13.34 -6.15 0.29
CA LEU A 124 14.54 -6.28 -0.54
C LEU A 124 14.25 -5.96 -2.01
N GLU A 125 13.13 -6.43 -2.58
CA GLU A 125 12.71 -6.06 -3.95
C GLU A 125 12.48 -4.54 -4.09
N ILE A 126 11.97 -3.87 -3.05
CA ILE A 126 11.87 -2.39 -3.04
C ILE A 126 13.26 -1.74 -3.08
N VAL A 127 14.20 -2.26 -2.29
CA VAL A 127 15.60 -1.76 -2.30
C VAL A 127 16.21 -1.93 -3.69
N ASP A 128 16.09 -3.12 -4.29
CA ASP A 128 16.63 -3.42 -5.61
C ASP A 128 16.05 -2.50 -6.69
N ALA A 129 14.73 -2.25 -6.66
CA ALA A 129 14.06 -1.34 -7.58
C ALA A 129 14.51 0.13 -7.40
N LEU A 130 14.71 0.56 -6.15
CA LEU A 130 15.22 1.90 -5.84
C LEU A 130 16.68 2.05 -6.28
N GLU A 131 17.55 1.07 -6.05
CA GLU A 131 18.94 1.07 -6.55
C GLU A 131 18.99 1.17 -8.07
N ALA A 132 18.18 0.35 -8.76
CA ALA A 132 18.11 0.37 -10.22
C ALA A 132 17.65 1.73 -10.76
N SER A 133 16.63 2.35 -10.13
CA SER A 133 16.07 3.62 -10.59
C SER A 133 16.91 4.84 -10.20
N THR A 134 17.50 4.84 -9.01
CA THR A 134 18.31 5.98 -8.52
C THR A 134 19.73 5.94 -9.03
N GLN A 135 20.27 4.77 -9.39
CA GLN A 135 21.68 4.48 -9.64
C GLN A 135 22.58 4.79 -8.43
N LEU A 136 22.01 4.78 -7.22
CA LEU A 136 22.70 4.98 -5.96
C LEU A 136 22.77 3.64 -5.21
N PRO A 137 23.95 3.24 -4.68
CA PRO A 137 24.06 2.02 -3.93
C PRO A 137 23.33 2.13 -2.58
N CYS A 138 22.68 1.05 -2.17
CA CYS A 138 22.04 0.93 -0.87
C CYS A 138 22.74 -0.17 -0.06
N ALA A 139 23.50 0.20 0.95
CA ALA A 139 24.02 -0.78 1.90
C ALA A 139 22.84 -1.39 2.66
N ARG A 140 22.71 -2.71 2.60
CA ARG A 140 21.65 -3.45 3.28
C ARG A 140 21.92 -3.54 4.78
N VAL A 141 21.75 -2.40 5.48
CA VAL A 141 21.94 -2.32 6.93
C VAL A 141 20.68 -2.84 7.62
N HIS A 142 20.82 -3.86 8.43
CA HIS A 142 19.72 -4.51 9.12
C HIS A 142 19.66 -4.15 10.61
N ARG A 143 18.46 -4.13 11.18
CA ARG A 143 18.20 -4.08 12.62
C ARG A 143 17.16 -5.15 13.00
N PRO A 144 16.99 -5.46 14.30
CA PRO A 144 15.96 -6.43 14.71
C PRO A 144 14.59 -6.16 14.11
N ALA A 145 13.83 -7.22 13.81
CA ALA A 145 12.45 -7.12 13.33
C ALA A 145 11.56 -6.40 14.34
N LEU A 146 10.54 -5.70 13.85
CA LEU A 146 9.56 -5.06 14.72
C LEU A 146 8.59 -6.13 15.29
N PRO A 147 8.32 -6.11 16.61
CA PRO A 147 7.36 -7.04 17.20
C PRO A 147 5.97 -6.89 16.57
N GLY A 148 5.32 -8.03 16.26
CA GLY A 148 3.96 -8.04 15.73
C GLY A 148 3.83 -7.64 14.26
N GLU A 149 4.92 -7.42 13.55
CA GLU A 149 4.88 -7.12 12.12
C GLU A 149 4.48 -8.38 11.33
N PRO A 150 3.39 -8.35 10.52
CA PRO A 150 3.01 -9.48 9.67
C PRO A 150 4.11 -9.78 8.66
N MET A 151 4.42 -11.07 8.45
CA MET A 151 5.45 -11.49 7.48
C MET A 151 4.96 -11.44 6.04
N ARG A 152 3.66 -11.61 5.79
CA ARG A 152 3.09 -11.66 4.46
C ARG A 152 1.89 -10.72 4.33
N GLY A 153 1.74 -10.10 3.14
CA GLY A 153 0.59 -9.26 2.82
C GLY A 153 0.29 -9.30 1.32
N ARG A 154 -0.70 -10.14 0.92
CA ARG A 154 -1.23 -10.23 -0.43
C ARG A 154 -2.75 -10.19 -0.38
N TYR A 155 -3.36 -9.36 -1.19
CA TYR A 155 -4.80 -9.13 -1.15
C TYR A 155 -5.40 -9.25 -2.54
N ASN A 156 -6.38 -10.14 -2.66
CA ASN A 156 -7.07 -10.42 -3.91
C ASN A 156 -7.89 -9.21 -4.37
N ASN A 157 -7.77 -8.84 -5.63
CA ASN A 157 -8.46 -7.69 -6.23
C ASN A 157 -9.60 -8.08 -7.20
N ALA A 158 -10.02 -9.34 -7.21
CA ALA A 158 -11.05 -9.83 -8.13
C ALA A 158 -12.39 -9.10 -7.96
N ARG A 159 -12.74 -8.72 -6.73
CA ARG A 159 -13.96 -7.95 -6.46
C ARG A 159 -13.87 -6.54 -7.05
N ALA A 160 -12.75 -5.84 -6.92
CA ALA A 160 -12.56 -4.54 -7.56
C ALA A 160 -12.64 -4.64 -9.10
N ARG A 161 -12.12 -5.71 -9.69
CA ARG A 161 -12.27 -5.96 -11.13
C ARG A 161 -13.73 -6.12 -11.53
N ARG A 162 -14.49 -6.92 -10.79
CA ARG A 162 -15.90 -7.22 -11.10
C ARG A 162 -16.82 -6.02 -10.85
N GLU A 163 -16.68 -5.37 -9.69
CA GLU A 163 -17.64 -4.34 -9.25
C GLU A 163 -17.29 -2.93 -9.76
N LEU A 164 -16.03 -2.65 -10.02
CA LEU A 164 -15.56 -1.33 -10.48
C LEU A 164 -15.04 -1.32 -11.91
N GLY A 165 -14.88 -2.49 -12.55
CA GLY A 165 -14.13 -2.60 -13.81
C GLY A 165 -12.69 -2.10 -13.67
N TRP A 166 -12.11 -2.18 -12.46
CA TRP A 166 -10.79 -1.64 -12.14
C TRP A 166 -9.75 -2.75 -12.01
N HIS A 167 -8.55 -2.47 -12.47
CA HIS A 167 -7.35 -3.29 -12.22
C HIS A 167 -6.10 -2.40 -12.14
N PRO A 168 -5.05 -2.84 -11.44
CA PRO A 168 -3.79 -2.12 -11.41
C PRO A 168 -3.15 -2.11 -12.81
N GLN A 169 -2.55 -0.97 -13.18
CA GLN A 169 -1.94 -0.78 -14.50
C GLN A 169 -0.45 -0.46 -14.43
N VAL A 170 0.00 0.04 -13.28
CA VAL A 170 1.39 0.47 -13.10
C VAL A 170 2.18 -0.65 -12.43
N THR A 171 3.27 -1.08 -13.06
CA THR A 171 4.19 -2.05 -12.46
C THR A 171 5.00 -1.42 -11.34
N LEU A 172 5.60 -2.24 -10.46
CA LEU A 172 6.45 -1.75 -9.38
C LEU A 172 7.59 -0.88 -9.92
N ASN A 173 8.32 -1.37 -10.90
CA ASN A 173 9.48 -0.67 -11.46
C ASN A 173 9.08 0.67 -12.06
N GLU A 174 8.03 0.69 -12.88
CA GLU A 174 7.50 1.93 -13.47
C GLU A 174 7.06 2.94 -12.40
N GLY A 175 6.35 2.50 -11.36
CA GLY A 175 5.92 3.36 -10.26
C GLY A 175 7.11 3.91 -9.46
N ILE A 176 8.14 3.11 -9.22
CA ILE A 176 9.38 3.55 -8.58
C ILE A 176 10.11 4.59 -9.46
N GLU A 177 10.26 4.34 -10.75
CA GLU A 177 10.88 5.29 -11.69
C GLU A 177 10.18 6.64 -11.69
N ARG A 178 8.85 6.65 -11.80
CA ARG A 178 8.04 7.87 -11.73
C ARG A 178 8.20 8.61 -10.40
N THR A 179 8.26 7.87 -9.29
CA THR A 179 8.44 8.43 -7.94
C THR A 179 9.82 9.06 -7.79
N VAL A 180 10.87 8.39 -8.24
CA VAL A 180 12.26 8.89 -8.24
C VAL A 180 12.39 10.15 -9.11
N ALA A 181 11.83 10.13 -10.32
CA ALA A 181 11.85 11.28 -11.21
C ALA A 181 11.22 12.52 -10.54
N TRP A 182 10.05 12.35 -9.94
CA TRP A 182 9.36 13.44 -9.25
C TRP A 182 10.15 13.99 -8.06
N GLU A 183 10.75 13.14 -7.21
CA GLU A 183 11.55 13.59 -6.06
C GLU A 183 12.81 14.35 -6.50
N ARG A 184 13.46 13.93 -7.59
CA ARG A 184 14.60 14.64 -8.17
C ARG A 184 14.24 16.02 -8.72
N GLU A 185 13.09 16.15 -9.36
CA GLU A 185 12.59 17.46 -9.85
C GLU A 185 12.29 18.40 -8.70
N ARG A 186 11.61 17.89 -7.65
CA ARG A 186 11.29 18.67 -6.46
C ARG A 186 12.55 19.19 -5.75
N GLY A 187 13.58 18.36 -5.63
CA GLY A 187 14.85 18.75 -5.00
C GLY A 187 15.65 19.80 -5.79
N LYS A 188 15.33 20.04 -7.06
CA LYS A 188 15.94 21.12 -7.86
C LYS A 188 15.23 22.47 -7.71
N SER A 189 14.01 22.45 -7.15
CA SER A 189 13.16 23.65 -7.02
C SER A 189 13.19 24.25 -5.61
N THR A 190 13.96 23.66 -4.70
CA THR A 190 14.27 24.16 -3.34
C THR A 190 15.72 24.57 -3.26
#